data_4f4a0af9a277850ccc057979bd74ead3
#
_entry.id   4f4a0af9a277850ccc057979bd74ead3
#
_cell.length_a   1.000
_cell.length_b   1.000
_cell.length_c   1.000
_cell.angle_alpha   90.00
_cell.angle_beta   90.00
_cell.angle_gamma   90.00
#
_symmetry.space_group_name_H-M   'P 1'
#
loop_
_entity.id
_entity.type
_entity.pdbx_description
1 polymer ?
#
loop_
_entity_poly.entity_id
_entity_poly.type
_entity_poly.pdbx_seq_one_letter_code
_entity_poly.pdbx_strand_id
1 'polypeptide(L)'
;MSNPKRKIIDFRNRPPLKPYKGLFDLKTNVLMKSHLIIKNRGANTSSRAIEMGVDKPGGMEQWWKEIDEAGIDAVVVNGRYVGGMPDFCMDNDTLADLQNKYKGRFFGLSQVNLDQDPDKTAKEVERAIKKLGMAGANLEPGYQMVGLGKMGTFTDNPSFWPILQVLNDNGAFLLIQTGLFAGSDISFNNPQALDRLLTSFPKVQVVLAHGGYPYVQEVLGLCAKWPQLHISADVYMFWPNGFLYAMNLERIPDQLIFGSAFPFANMKVMVEDTLKLQEQFRVSDETMEKYLYSNAARLLRIKDARAQHSSTPRAA
;
A
#
# COMPACT_ATOMS: atom_id res chain seq x y z
N MET A 1 -2.98 33.79 7.05
CA MET A 1 -1.68 33.15 6.73
C MET A 1 -1.99 31.88 5.97
N SER A 2 -1.51 31.71 4.74
CA SER A 2 -1.73 30.48 3.99
C SER A 2 -0.97 29.34 4.69
N ASN A 3 -1.69 28.32 5.12
CA ASN A 3 -1.06 27.11 5.64
C ASN A 3 -0.07 26.59 4.59
N PRO A 4 1.19 26.31 4.94
CA PRO A 4 2.13 25.78 3.96
C PRO A 4 1.55 24.49 3.35
N LYS A 5 1.65 24.37 2.01
CA LYS A 5 1.15 23.21 1.30
C LYS A 5 1.79 21.94 1.90
N ARG A 6 0.96 21.06 2.46
CA ARG A 6 1.42 19.78 3.01
C ARG A 6 1.93 18.87 1.89
N LYS A 7 3.03 18.18 2.15
CA LYS A 7 3.50 17.10 1.26
C LYS A 7 2.63 15.87 1.45
N ILE A 8 2.37 15.15 0.37
CA ILE A 8 1.53 13.93 0.38
C ILE A 8 2.20 12.85 -0.46
N ILE A 9 2.38 11.66 0.12
CA ILE A 9 2.73 10.44 -0.60
C ILE A 9 1.51 9.52 -0.59
N ASP A 10 1.00 9.19 -1.77
CA ASP A 10 -0.05 8.19 -1.91
C ASP A 10 0.58 6.79 -1.99
N PHE A 11 0.47 6.03 -0.91
CA PHE A 11 1.08 4.70 -0.78
C PHE A 11 0.31 3.60 -1.51
N ARG A 12 -0.84 3.95 -2.13
CA ARG A 12 -1.77 2.99 -2.74
C ARG A 12 -2.35 3.52 -4.05
N ASN A 13 -1.51 3.56 -5.08
CA ASN A 13 -1.92 4.06 -6.39
C ASN A 13 -1.60 3.06 -7.51
N ARG A 14 -2.35 3.15 -8.61
CA ARG A 14 -2.16 2.28 -9.77
C ARG A 14 -2.30 3.07 -11.05
N PRO A 15 -1.27 3.08 -11.92
CA PRO A 15 -1.35 3.72 -13.23
C PRO A 15 -2.28 2.96 -14.18
N PRO A 16 -2.79 3.60 -15.24
CA PRO A 16 -3.67 3.00 -16.24
C PRO A 16 -2.90 2.10 -17.23
N LEU A 17 -2.21 1.08 -16.69
CA LEU A 17 -1.43 0.11 -17.46
C LEU A 17 -2.10 -1.27 -17.48
N LYS A 18 -1.83 -2.05 -18.52
CA LYS A 18 -2.45 -3.36 -18.78
C LYS A 18 -2.51 -4.29 -17.54
N PRO A 19 -1.44 -4.42 -16.72
CA PRO A 19 -1.48 -5.24 -15.52
C PRO A 19 -2.58 -4.89 -14.51
N TYR A 20 -3.06 -3.65 -14.53
CA TYR A 20 -4.12 -3.16 -13.64
C TYR A 20 -5.50 -3.12 -14.30
N LYS A 21 -5.65 -3.60 -15.56
CA LYS A 21 -6.89 -3.52 -16.35
C LYS A 21 -8.13 -3.95 -15.59
N GLY A 22 -8.07 -5.06 -14.85
CA GLY A 22 -9.20 -5.55 -14.07
C GLY A 22 -9.66 -4.60 -12.96
N LEU A 23 -8.81 -3.67 -12.54
CA LEU A 23 -9.15 -2.65 -11.55
C LEU A 23 -9.78 -1.41 -12.19
N PHE A 24 -9.50 -1.15 -13.47
CA PHE A 24 -10.08 -0.05 -14.25
C PHE A 24 -11.37 -0.46 -14.96
N ASP A 25 -11.55 -1.73 -15.29
CA ASP A 25 -12.75 -2.23 -15.96
C ASP A 25 -13.83 -2.67 -14.97
N LEU A 26 -14.50 -1.70 -14.39
CA LEU A 26 -15.57 -1.93 -13.42
C LEU A 26 -16.83 -2.57 -14.04
N LYS A 27 -16.97 -2.57 -15.38
CA LYS A 27 -18.11 -3.19 -16.04
C LYS A 27 -18.03 -4.71 -16.02
N THR A 28 -16.83 -5.26 -16.11
CA THR A 28 -16.58 -6.70 -16.07
C THR A 28 -16.34 -7.23 -14.66
N ASN A 29 -15.92 -6.37 -13.72
CA ASN A 29 -15.65 -6.77 -12.37
C ASN A 29 -16.92 -6.80 -11.52
N VAL A 30 -17.55 -7.97 -11.44
CA VAL A 30 -18.82 -8.20 -10.72
C VAL A 30 -18.71 -7.82 -9.23
N LEU A 31 -17.55 -8.07 -8.62
CA LEU A 31 -17.29 -7.72 -7.21
C LEU A 31 -17.29 -6.22 -6.99
N MET A 32 -16.79 -5.45 -7.95
CA MET A 32 -16.72 -4.00 -7.87
C MET A 32 -18.08 -3.32 -8.12
N LYS A 33 -18.98 -3.95 -8.89
CA LYS A 33 -20.32 -3.40 -9.15
C LYS A 33 -21.20 -3.30 -7.90
N SER A 34 -20.97 -4.17 -6.93
CA SER A 34 -21.74 -4.23 -5.68
C SER A 34 -21.21 -3.27 -4.61
N HIS A 35 -20.11 -2.58 -4.85
CA HIS A 35 -19.47 -1.71 -3.87
C HIS A 35 -20.24 -0.41 -3.65
N LEU A 36 -21.02 -0.35 -2.57
CA LEU A 36 -21.73 0.85 -2.12
C LEU A 36 -20.79 2.06 -1.92
N ILE A 37 -19.54 1.82 -1.51
CA ILE A 37 -18.55 2.87 -1.30
C ILE A 37 -18.03 3.44 -2.60
N ILE A 38 -17.80 2.61 -3.61
CA ILE A 38 -17.47 3.10 -4.95
C ILE A 38 -18.60 3.96 -5.48
N LYS A 39 -19.87 3.61 -5.22
CA LYS A 39 -21.02 4.46 -5.56
C LYS A 39 -21.01 5.79 -4.81
N ASN A 40 -20.68 5.80 -3.54
CA ASN A 40 -20.84 7.00 -2.70
C ASN A 40 -19.59 7.92 -2.71
N ARG A 41 -18.39 7.36 -2.93
CA ARG A 41 -17.13 8.12 -2.93
C ARG A 41 -16.35 8.02 -4.23
N GLY A 42 -16.68 7.05 -5.07
CA GLY A 42 -15.99 6.74 -6.31
C GLY A 42 -16.85 6.84 -7.56
N ALA A 43 -18.12 7.24 -7.48
CA ALA A 43 -18.97 7.34 -8.68
C ALA A 43 -18.32 8.18 -9.78
N ASN A 44 -17.69 9.29 -9.41
CA ASN A 44 -16.94 10.14 -10.34
C ASN A 44 -15.58 9.53 -10.72
N THR A 45 -15.01 8.67 -9.90
CA THR A 45 -13.73 8.03 -10.18
C THR A 45 -13.89 6.88 -11.14
N SER A 46 -14.95 6.09 -10.97
CA SER A 46 -15.24 4.99 -11.87
C SER A 46 -15.41 5.46 -13.30
N SER A 47 -16.09 6.61 -13.52
CA SER A 47 -16.20 7.19 -14.85
C SER A 47 -14.86 7.71 -15.36
N ARG A 48 -14.10 8.45 -14.56
CA ARG A 48 -12.78 8.97 -14.95
C ARG A 48 -11.75 7.87 -15.19
N ALA A 49 -11.71 6.85 -14.33
CA ALA A 49 -10.83 5.70 -14.53
C ALA A 49 -11.22 4.91 -15.80
N ILE A 50 -12.53 4.78 -16.10
CA ILE A 50 -13.02 4.16 -17.32
C ILE A 50 -12.70 5.03 -18.54
N GLU A 51 -12.83 6.36 -18.44
CA GLU A 51 -12.47 7.31 -19.49
C GLU A 51 -10.97 7.33 -19.76
N MET A 52 -10.16 7.31 -18.71
CA MET A 52 -8.70 7.20 -18.79
C MET A 52 -8.31 5.92 -19.51
N GLY A 53 -9.00 4.80 -19.20
CA GLY A 53 -8.77 3.48 -19.81
C GLY A 53 -7.37 2.95 -19.53
N VAL A 54 -7.11 1.76 -20.03
CA VAL A 54 -5.82 1.10 -19.89
C VAL A 54 -5.09 1.14 -21.23
N ASP A 55 -3.79 1.49 -21.19
CA ASP A 55 -2.91 1.61 -22.36
C ASP A 55 -3.47 2.51 -23.48
N LYS A 56 -4.31 3.46 -23.14
CA LYS A 56 -4.79 4.46 -24.10
C LYS A 56 -3.75 5.57 -24.29
N PRO A 57 -3.61 6.12 -25.49
CA PRO A 57 -2.81 7.32 -25.72
C PRO A 57 -3.25 8.43 -24.75
N GLY A 58 -2.28 9.06 -24.06
CA GLY A 58 -2.54 10.13 -23.10
C GLY A 58 -3.01 9.64 -21.70
N GLY A 59 -3.18 8.33 -21.47
CA GLY A 59 -3.66 7.82 -20.19
C GLY A 59 -2.71 8.11 -19.03
N MET A 60 -1.40 7.98 -19.24
CA MET A 60 -0.40 8.30 -18.23
C MET A 60 -0.32 9.80 -17.92
N GLU A 61 -0.47 10.65 -18.92
CA GLU A 61 -0.50 12.11 -18.78
C GLU A 61 -1.73 12.53 -17.96
N GLN A 62 -2.89 11.95 -18.26
CA GLN A 62 -4.13 12.21 -17.52
C GLN A 62 -4.01 11.73 -16.05
N TRP A 63 -3.38 10.59 -15.83
CA TRP A 63 -3.15 10.06 -14.49
C TRP A 63 -2.25 10.99 -13.65
N TRP A 64 -1.16 11.49 -14.24
CA TRP A 64 -0.30 12.49 -13.58
C TRP A 64 -1.03 13.79 -13.30
N LYS A 65 -1.85 14.25 -14.24
CA LYS A 65 -2.68 15.44 -14.04
C LYS A 65 -3.63 15.30 -12.85
N GLU A 66 -4.26 14.14 -12.67
CA GLU A 66 -5.14 13.90 -11.52
C GLU A 66 -4.37 13.81 -10.19
N ILE A 67 -3.14 13.28 -10.20
CA ILE A 67 -2.22 13.30 -9.07
C ILE A 67 -1.88 14.73 -8.66
N ASP A 68 -1.55 15.58 -9.65
CA ASP A 68 -1.21 16.99 -9.42
C ASP A 68 -2.42 17.77 -8.91
N GLU A 69 -3.61 17.55 -9.49
CA GLU A 69 -4.87 18.16 -9.06
C GLU A 69 -5.30 17.74 -7.64
N ALA A 70 -4.93 16.56 -7.22
CA ALA A 70 -5.14 16.07 -5.86
C ALA A 70 -4.10 16.61 -4.86
N GLY A 71 -3.06 17.29 -5.34
CA GLY A 71 -1.97 17.80 -4.52
C GLY A 71 -1.02 16.74 -4.00
N ILE A 72 -0.97 15.56 -4.62
CA ILE A 72 -0.10 14.45 -4.26
C ILE A 72 1.29 14.67 -4.89
N ASP A 73 2.33 14.60 -4.06
CA ASP A 73 3.71 14.84 -4.52
C ASP A 73 4.35 13.59 -5.10
N ALA A 74 4.03 12.41 -4.55
CA ALA A 74 4.56 11.14 -5.01
C ALA A 74 3.57 9.99 -4.80
N VAL A 75 3.76 8.92 -5.58
CA VAL A 75 2.93 7.72 -5.54
C VAL A 75 3.77 6.46 -5.38
N VAL A 76 3.23 5.48 -4.66
CA VAL A 76 3.78 4.12 -4.57
C VAL A 76 2.92 3.19 -5.42
N VAL A 77 3.59 2.45 -6.31
CA VAL A 77 2.96 1.54 -7.26
C VAL A 77 3.48 0.11 -7.05
N ASN A 78 2.57 -0.80 -6.86
CA ASN A 78 2.90 -2.16 -6.48
C ASN A 78 3.25 -3.02 -7.70
N GLY A 79 4.38 -3.74 -7.65
CA GLY A 79 4.59 -4.92 -8.46
C GLY A 79 3.48 -5.93 -8.16
N ARG A 80 3.03 -6.63 -9.18
CA ARG A 80 1.87 -7.50 -9.04
C ARG A 80 2.11 -8.83 -9.70
N TYR A 81 1.81 -9.89 -8.99
CA TYR A 81 1.74 -11.23 -9.54
C TYR A 81 0.34 -11.82 -9.31
N VAL A 82 -0.28 -12.29 -10.39
CA VAL A 82 -1.56 -12.98 -10.36
C VAL A 82 -1.39 -14.33 -11.05
N GLY A 83 -1.44 -15.40 -10.26
CA GLY A 83 -1.21 -16.75 -10.74
C GLY A 83 -2.10 -17.14 -11.92
N GLY A 84 -1.53 -17.72 -12.96
CA GLY A 84 -2.24 -18.14 -14.16
C GLY A 84 -2.72 -17.01 -15.10
N MET A 85 -2.45 -15.73 -14.76
CA MET A 85 -2.93 -14.58 -15.54
C MET A 85 -1.77 -13.59 -15.83
N PRO A 86 -0.89 -13.89 -16.80
CA PRO A 86 0.30 -13.07 -17.07
C PRO A 86 -0.03 -11.62 -17.44
N ASP A 87 -1.15 -11.37 -18.12
CA ASP A 87 -1.60 -10.04 -18.50
C ASP A 87 -1.94 -9.13 -17.29
N PHE A 88 -2.08 -9.71 -16.11
CA PHE A 88 -2.33 -8.99 -14.86
C PHE A 88 -1.09 -8.93 -13.94
N CYS A 89 0.07 -9.35 -14.43
CA CYS A 89 1.32 -9.26 -13.71
C CYS A 89 2.07 -7.98 -14.09
N MET A 90 2.60 -7.28 -13.09
CA MET A 90 3.43 -6.10 -13.25
C MET A 90 4.85 -6.46 -12.82
N ASP A 91 5.75 -6.55 -13.78
CA ASP A 91 7.14 -6.94 -13.56
C ASP A 91 8.00 -5.80 -12.96
N ASN A 92 9.14 -6.20 -12.39
CA ASN A 92 10.03 -5.30 -11.69
C ASN A 92 10.78 -4.36 -12.64
N ASP A 93 11.13 -4.79 -13.84
CA ASP A 93 11.88 -3.97 -14.80
C ASP A 93 11.01 -2.83 -15.35
N THR A 94 9.75 -3.11 -15.70
CA THR A 94 8.77 -2.08 -16.08
C THR A 94 8.59 -1.04 -14.98
N LEU A 95 8.49 -1.46 -13.71
CA LEU A 95 8.37 -0.53 -12.58
C LEU A 95 9.65 0.29 -12.37
N ALA A 96 10.82 -0.32 -12.55
CA ALA A 96 12.10 0.38 -12.45
C ALA A 96 12.24 1.45 -13.54
N ASP A 97 11.83 1.16 -14.76
CA ASP A 97 11.85 2.11 -15.88
C ASP A 97 10.93 3.31 -15.58
N LEU A 98 9.73 3.05 -15.04
CA LEU A 98 8.82 4.12 -14.63
C LEU A 98 9.39 4.92 -13.45
N GLN A 99 10.02 4.27 -12.48
CA GLN A 99 10.68 4.93 -11.35
C GLN A 99 11.82 5.83 -11.82
N ASN A 100 12.61 5.38 -12.78
CA ASN A 100 13.68 6.18 -13.38
C ASN A 100 13.13 7.35 -14.19
N LYS A 101 12.08 7.13 -14.98
CA LYS A 101 11.41 8.16 -15.80
C LYS A 101 10.80 9.26 -14.93
N TYR A 102 10.18 8.89 -13.81
CA TYR A 102 9.48 9.83 -12.91
C TYR A 102 10.18 9.93 -11.55
N LYS A 103 11.50 10.06 -11.59
CA LYS A 103 12.37 10.05 -10.42
C LYS A 103 11.90 11.00 -9.31
N GLY A 104 11.77 10.46 -8.09
CA GLY A 104 11.31 11.17 -6.91
C GLY A 104 9.80 11.34 -6.78
N ARG A 105 9.03 10.97 -7.81
CA ARG A 105 7.57 11.03 -7.81
C ARG A 105 6.89 9.66 -7.95
N PHE A 106 7.57 8.67 -8.50
CA PHE A 106 7.08 7.31 -8.68
C PHE A 106 8.02 6.35 -7.95
N PHE A 107 7.47 5.50 -7.10
CA PHE A 107 8.19 4.47 -6.36
C PHE A 107 7.56 3.10 -6.64
N GLY A 108 8.31 2.23 -7.33
CA GLY A 108 7.92 0.85 -7.58
C GLY A 108 8.21 -0.05 -6.38
N LEU A 109 7.34 -1.04 -6.13
CA LEU A 109 7.59 -2.13 -5.20
C LEU A 109 7.74 -3.44 -5.96
N SER A 110 8.72 -4.26 -5.57
CA SER A 110 8.94 -5.56 -6.19
C SER A 110 7.71 -6.46 -6.07
N GLN A 111 7.37 -7.16 -7.14
CA GLN A 111 6.40 -8.26 -7.04
C GLN A 111 6.99 -9.44 -6.26
N VAL A 112 6.15 -10.16 -5.54
CA VAL A 112 6.44 -11.47 -4.93
C VAL A 112 5.65 -12.53 -5.68
N ASN A 113 6.33 -13.46 -6.33
CA ASN A 113 5.72 -14.58 -7.04
C ASN A 113 5.86 -15.86 -6.20
N LEU A 114 4.76 -16.33 -5.63
CA LEU A 114 4.72 -17.54 -4.80
C LEU A 114 4.49 -18.83 -5.61
N ASP A 115 4.21 -18.73 -6.92
CA ASP A 115 3.99 -19.87 -7.79
C ASP A 115 5.30 -20.49 -8.34
N GLN A 116 6.43 -19.94 -7.92
CA GLN A 116 7.75 -20.44 -8.28
C GLN A 116 8.56 -20.81 -7.04
N ASP A 117 9.72 -21.38 -7.28
CA ASP A 117 10.69 -21.71 -6.24
C ASP A 117 11.01 -20.48 -5.36
N PRO A 118 10.92 -20.59 -4.01
CA PRO A 118 11.14 -19.48 -3.09
C PRO A 118 12.51 -18.81 -3.21
N ASP A 119 13.58 -19.58 -3.52
CA ASP A 119 14.92 -19.03 -3.68
C ASP A 119 15.02 -18.18 -4.95
N LYS A 120 14.31 -18.56 -6.02
CA LYS A 120 14.22 -17.74 -7.23
C LYS A 120 13.49 -16.43 -6.94
N THR A 121 12.39 -16.50 -6.23
CA THR A 121 11.65 -15.29 -5.81
C THR A 121 12.49 -14.41 -4.89
N ALA A 122 13.20 -15.00 -3.93
CA ALA A 122 14.10 -14.28 -3.04
C ALA A 122 15.22 -13.55 -3.83
N LYS A 123 15.86 -14.22 -4.77
CA LYS A 123 16.88 -13.61 -5.65
C LYS A 123 16.32 -12.46 -6.49
N GLU A 124 15.11 -12.58 -7.00
CA GLU A 124 14.47 -11.52 -7.77
C GLU A 124 14.08 -10.31 -6.88
N VAL A 125 13.55 -10.55 -5.67
CA VAL A 125 13.31 -9.48 -4.70
C VAL A 125 14.61 -8.79 -4.29
N GLU A 126 15.69 -9.57 -4.08
CA GLU A 126 17.01 -8.99 -3.78
C GLU A 126 17.53 -8.13 -4.94
N ARG A 127 17.38 -8.61 -6.20
CA ARG A 127 17.73 -7.84 -7.39
C ARG A 127 16.96 -6.53 -7.45
N ALA A 128 15.65 -6.57 -7.21
CA ALA A 128 14.79 -5.39 -7.22
C ALA A 128 15.23 -4.36 -6.17
N ILE A 129 15.58 -4.80 -4.98
CA ILE A 129 16.05 -3.90 -3.92
C ILE A 129 17.45 -3.35 -4.23
N LYS A 130 18.42 -4.23 -4.55
CA LYS A 130 19.83 -3.84 -4.63
C LYS A 130 20.22 -3.21 -5.97
N LYS A 131 19.60 -3.66 -7.08
CA LYS A 131 19.96 -3.22 -8.43
C LYS A 131 18.96 -2.24 -9.04
N LEU A 132 17.65 -2.42 -8.76
CA LEU A 132 16.60 -1.56 -9.29
C LEU A 132 16.20 -0.42 -8.33
N GLY A 133 16.74 -0.42 -7.10
CA GLY A 133 16.53 0.64 -6.12
C GLY A 133 15.12 0.68 -5.50
N MET A 134 14.40 -0.44 -5.51
CA MET A 134 13.09 -0.53 -4.87
C MET A 134 13.23 -0.58 -3.35
N ALA A 135 12.32 0.08 -2.63
CA ALA A 135 12.39 0.17 -1.16
C ALA A 135 11.77 -1.05 -0.46
N GLY A 136 10.95 -1.82 -1.14
CA GLY A 136 10.22 -2.95 -0.59
C GLY A 136 9.60 -3.85 -1.64
N ALA A 137 8.83 -4.82 -1.17
CA ALA A 137 8.13 -5.80 -2.02
C ALA A 137 6.62 -5.81 -1.71
N ASN A 138 5.83 -6.22 -2.69
CA ASN A 138 4.38 -6.37 -2.60
C ASN A 138 3.96 -7.83 -2.72
N LEU A 139 3.16 -8.29 -1.77
CA LEU A 139 2.55 -9.61 -1.74
C LEU A 139 1.03 -9.49 -1.86
N GLU A 140 0.43 -10.22 -2.78
CA GLU A 140 -1.03 -10.34 -2.95
C GLU A 140 -1.49 -11.78 -2.65
N PRO A 141 -1.57 -12.19 -1.37
CA PRO A 141 -1.79 -13.59 -1.00
C PRO A 141 -3.12 -14.14 -1.54
N GLY A 142 -4.16 -13.33 -1.62
CA GLY A 142 -5.47 -13.74 -2.12
C GLY A 142 -5.52 -14.04 -3.62
N TYR A 143 -4.54 -13.62 -4.40
CA TYR A 143 -4.44 -13.84 -5.84
C TYR A 143 -3.37 -14.86 -6.24
N GLN A 144 -2.61 -15.38 -5.27
CA GLN A 144 -1.60 -16.40 -5.50
C GLN A 144 -2.25 -17.79 -5.46
N MET A 145 -2.01 -18.61 -6.47
CA MET A 145 -2.73 -19.88 -6.68
C MET A 145 -2.16 -21.07 -5.86
N VAL A 146 -1.00 -20.92 -5.26
CA VAL A 146 -0.25 -22.03 -4.64
C VAL A 146 -0.64 -22.26 -3.18
N GLY A 147 -1.92 -22.49 -2.87
CA GLY A 147 -2.36 -22.87 -1.53
C GLY A 147 -1.99 -21.90 -0.38
N LEU A 148 -1.44 -20.76 -0.73
CA LEU A 148 -0.88 -19.74 0.16
C LEU A 148 -1.83 -18.54 0.31
N GLY A 149 -3.09 -18.75 -0.03
CA GLY A 149 -4.09 -17.71 0.07
C GLY A 149 -4.35 -17.24 1.50
N LYS A 150 -3.85 -17.96 2.50
CA LYS A 150 -3.91 -17.57 3.90
C LYS A 150 -2.59 -16.97 4.34
N MET A 151 -2.65 -15.82 4.96
CA MET A 151 -1.48 -15.13 5.50
C MET A 151 -0.68 -16.03 6.46
N GLY A 152 -1.37 -16.80 7.30
CA GLY A 152 -0.77 -17.78 8.20
C GLY A 152 0.04 -18.86 7.46
N THR A 153 -0.43 -19.32 6.32
CA THR A 153 0.28 -20.33 5.54
C THR A 153 1.62 -19.76 5.00
N PHE A 154 1.62 -18.51 4.56
CA PHE A 154 2.84 -17.84 4.10
C PHE A 154 3.85 -17.67 5.23
N THR A 155 3.41 -17.17 6.37
CA THR A 155 4.30 -16.90 7.51
C THR A 155 4.77 -18.16 8.22
N ASP A 156 3.96 -19.21 8.21
CA ASP A 156 4.23 -20.47 8.89
C ASP A 156 5.00 -21.48 8.03
N ASN A 157 5.12 -21.22 6.73
CA ASN A 157 5.82 -22.10 5.81
C ASN A 157 7.29 -21.70 5.66
N PRO A 158 8.25 -22.45 6.23
CA PRO A 158 9.67 -22.12 6.13
C PRO A 158 10.20 -21.99 4.70
N SER A 159 9.52 -22.59 3.71
CA SER A 159 9.90 -22.47 2.29
C SER A 159 9.90 -21.04 1.78
N PHE A 160 9.16 -20.12 2.41
CA PHE A 160 9.11 -18.70 2.03
C PHE A 160 10.02 -17.79 2.86
N TRP A 161 10.70 -18.35 3.86
CA TRP A 161 11.63 -17.59 4.71
C TRP A 161 12.79 -16.95 3.94
N PRO A 162 13.32 -17.53 2.84
CA PRO A 162 14.34 -16.84 2.05
C PRO A 162 13.91 -15.45 1.56
N ILE A 163 12.64 -15.26 1.20
CA ILE A 163 12.10 -13.95 0.79
C ILE A 163 12.08 -12.98 1.98
N LEU A 164 11.58 -13.44 3.12
CA LEU A 164 11.56 -12.64 4.36
C LEU A 164 12.97 -12.30 4.84
N GLN A 165 13.92 -13.24 4.70
CA GLN A 165 15.32 -13.02 5.06
C GLN A 165 15.94 -11.90 4.21
N VAL A 166 15.71 -11.91 2.89
CA VAL A 166 16.18 -10.83 2.00
C VAL A 166 15.63 -9.47 2.45
N LEU A 167 14.34 -9.38 2.77
CA LEU A 167 13.75 -8.14 3.26
C LEU A 167 14.35 -7.70 4.59
N ASN A 168 14.51 -8.64 5.53
CA ASN A 168 15.10 -8.40 6.83
C ASN A 168 16.54 -7.89 6.75
N ASP A 169 17.38 -8.53 5.93
CA ASP A 169 18.80 -8.20 5.79
C ASP A 169 19.01 -6.85 5.10
N ASN A 170 18.08 -6.45 4.23
CA ASN A 170 18.14 -5.18 3.53
C ASN A 170 17.34 -4.07 4.24
N GLY A 171 16.69 -4.36 5.39
CA GLY A 171 15.80 -3.42 6.08
C GLY A 171 14.69 -2.90 5.15
N ALA A 172 14.25 -3.74 4.21
CA ALA A 172 13.19 -3.43 3.26
C ALA A 172 11.82 -3.76 3.87
N PHE A 173 10.75 -3.18 3.33
CA PHE A 173 9.41 -3.47 3.83
C PHE A 173 8.67 -4.46 2.93
N LEU A 174 7.71 -5.15 3.53
CA LEU A 174 6.74 -5.99 2.86
C LEU A 174 5.37 -5.33 2.91
N LEU A 175 4.82 -4.96 1.76
CA LEU A 175 3.42 -4.57 1.63
C LEU A 175 2.59 -5.83 1.39
N ILE A 176 1.62 -6.11 2.27
CA ILE A 176 0.70 -7.24 2.13
C ILE A 176 -0.67 -6.70 1.74
N GLN A 177 -1.18 -7.16 0.60
CA GLN A 177 -2.52 -6.81 0.13
C GLN A 177 -3.56 -7.59 0.92
N THR A 178 -4.33 -6.86 1.72
CA THR A 178 -5.44 -7.38 2.50
C THR A 178 -6.75 -6.70 2.06
N GLY A 179 -7.84 -6.91 2.75
CA GLY A 179 -9.12 -6.28 2.44
C GLY A 179 -10.14 -7.26 1.87
N LEU A 180 -11.43 -6.91 1.95
CA LEU A 180 -12.55 -7.80 1.63
C LEU A 180 -12.49 -8.45 0.25
N PHE A 181 -11.83 -7.80 -0.70
CA PHE A 181 -11.79 -8.21 -2.11
C PHE A 181 -10.40 -8.61 -2.57
N ALA A 182 -9.47 -8.76 -1.63
CA ALA A 182 -8.12 -9.23 -1.91
C ALA A 182 -8.04 -10.77 -1.90
N GLY A 183 -8.96 -11.42 -2.56
CA GLY A 183 -9.08 -12.87 -2.65
C GLY A 183 -10.50 -13.37 -2.42
N SER A 184 -10.70 -14.68 -2.50
CA SER A 184 -12.01 -15.33 -2.39
C SER A 184 -12.44 -15.63 -0.95
N ASP A 185 -11.52 -15.56 0.01
CA ASP A 185 -11.75 -15.93 1.41
C ASP A 185 -11.20 -14.85 2.34
N ILE A 186 -12.07 -14.31 3.16
CA ILE A 186 -11.73 -13.25 4.13
C ILE A 186 -10.68 -13.71 5.16
N SER A 187 -10.53 -15.00 5.40
CA SER A 187 -9.50 -15.53 6.30
C SER A 187 -8.08 -15.23 5.82
N PHE A 188 -7.89 -14.89 4.53
CA PHE A 188 -6.60 -14.43 4.01
C PHE A 188 -6.12 -13.14 4.65
N ASN A 189 -7.03 -12.36 5.18
CA ASN A 189 -6.75 -11.08 5.84
C ASN A 189 -6.52 -11.20 7.35
N ASN A 190 -6.61 -12.42 7.92
CA ASN A 190 -6.45 -12.62 9.36
C ASN A 190 -5.02 -12.20 9.80
N PRO A 191 -4.88 -11.17 10.65
CA PRO A 191 -3.58 -10.61 11.00
C PRO A 191 -2.81 -11.42 12.05
N GLN A 192 -3.38 -12.46 12.65
CA GLN A 192 -2.73 -13.23 13.73
C GLN A 192 -1.38 -13.81 13.34
N ALA A 193 -1.23 -14.20 12.07
CA ALA A 193 0.02 -14.73 11.54
C ALA A 193 1.16 -13.70 11.52
N LEU A 194 0.86 -12.40 11.51
CA LEU A 194 1.86 -11.34 11.55
C LEU A 194 2.65 -11.32 12.85
N ASP A 195 2.05 -11.73 13.96
CA ASP A 195 2.74 -11.78 15.25
C ASP A 195 3.98 -12.67 15.18
N ARG A 196 3.84 -13.84 14.54
CA ARG A 196 4.93 -14.78 14.33
C ARG A 196 5.96 -14.29 13.31
N LEU A 197 5.51 -13.69 12.20
CA LEU A 197 6.40 -13.10 11.20
C LEU A 197 7.28 -12.02 11.85
N LEU A 198 6.69 -11.08 12.57
CA LEU A 198 7.39 -9.95 13.18
C LEU A 198 8.34 -10.38 14.30
N THR A 199 8.02 -11.48 15.00
CA THR A 199 8.94 -12.11 15.96
C THR A 199 10.16 -12.72 15.26
N SER A 200 9.96 -13.43 14.15
CA SER A 200 11.02 -14.15 13.44
C SER A 200 11.91 -13.24 12.60
N PHE A 201 11.36 -12.13 12.10
CA PHE A 201 12.06 -11.19 11.22
C PHE A 201 11.94 -9.75 11.76
N PRO A 202 12.63 -9.41 12.85
CA PRO A 202 12.40 -8.17 13.61
C PRO A 202 12.80 -6.88 12.89
N LYS A 203 13.55 -6.95 11.79
CA LYS A 203 13.93 -5.78 10.98
C LYS A 203 12.98 -5.53 9.82
N VAL A 204 12.13 -6.52 9.47
CA VAL A 204 11.15 -6.36 8.40
C VAL A 204 10.08 -5.36 8.85
N GLN A 205 9.91 -4.30 8.07
CA GLN A 205 8.76 -3.43 8.21
C GLN A 205 7.61 -4.05 7.41
N VAL A 206 6.43 -4.14 7.98
CA VAL A 206 5.24 -4.67 7.29
C VAL A 206 4.23 -3.54 7.13
N VAL A 207 3.67 -3.40 5.94
CA VAL A 207 2.56 -2.49 5.65
C VAL A 207 1.34 -3.31 5.27
N LEU A 208 0.25 -3.19 6.03
CA LEU A 208 -1.03 -3.76 5.64
C LEU A 208 -1.77 -2.79 4.73
N ALA A 209 -1.83 -3.11 3.45
CA ALA A 209 -2.71 -2.45 2.51
C ALA A 209 -4.16 -2.78 2.84
N HIS A 210 -5.06 -1.81 2.69
CA HIS A 210 -6.46 -1.93 3.09
C HIS A 210 -6.66 -2.17 4.61
N GLY A 211 -5.59 -1.97 5.39
CA GLY A 211 -5.60 -2.03 6.84
C GLY A 211 -5.81 -3.39 7.48
N GLY A 212 -5.83 -4.49 6.70
CA GLY A 212 -6.24 -5.79 7.22
C GLY A 212 -7.76 -5.89 7.46
N TYR A 213 -8.55 -4.99 6.84
CA TYR A 213 -10.01 -4.99 7.01
C TYR A 213 -10.62 -6.37 6.66
N PRO A 214 -11.55 -6.93 7.48
CA PRO A 214 -12.30 -6.28 8.55
C PRO A 214 -11.70 -6.42 9.97
N TYR A 215 -10.51 -6.97 10.15
CA TYR A 215 -9.88 -7.26 11.44
C TYR A 215 -9.26 -6.01 12.09
N VAL A 216 -10.03 -4.91 12.13
CA VAL A 216 -9.53 -3.57 12.53
C VAL A 216 -8.96 -3.56 13.94
N GLN A 217 -9.65 -4.19 14.89
CA GLN A 217 -9.26 -4.17 16.31
C GLN A 217 -7.99 -5.00 16.54
N GLU A 218 -7.90 -6.17 15.91
CA GLU A 218 -6.75 -7.06 15.99
C GLU A 218 -5.51 -6.38 15.39
N VAL A 219 -5.66 -5.71 14.25
CA VAL A 219 -4.57 -4.97 13.62
C VAL A 219 -4.10 -3.81 14.50
N LEU A 220 -5.00 -3.03 15.08
CA LEU A 220 -4.65 -1.96 16.02
C LEU A 220 -3.95 -2.50 17.27
N GLY A 221 -4.39 -3.66 17.79
CA GLY A 221 -3.71 -4.36 18.88
C GLY A 221 -2.29 -4.80 18.52
N LEU A 222 -2.10 -5.32 17.30
CA LEU A 222 -0.76 -5.68 16.80
C LEU A 222 0.14 -4.46 16.59
N CYS A 223 -0.41 -3.33 16.13
CA CYS A 223 0.36 -2.08 16.03
C CYS A 223 0.86 -1.58 17.38
N ALA A 224 0.07 -1.76 18.44
CA ALA A 224 0.51 -1.42 19.79
C ALA A 224 1.67 -2.31 20.28
N LYS A 225 1.74 -3.56 19.81
CA LYS A 225 2.81 -4.51 20.13
C LYS A 225 4.05 -4.33 19.26
N TRP A 226 3.86 -4.07 17.94
CA TRP A 226 4.89 -4.10 16.93
C TRP A 226 5.07 -2.75 16.25
N PRO A 227 6.09 -1.95 16.61
CA PRO A 227 6.32 -0.64 15.98
C PRO A 227 6.70 -0.72 14.49
N GLN A 228 7.12 -1.90 13.99
CA GLN A 228 7.41 -2.14 12.59
C GLN A 228 6.17 -2.55 11.76
N LEU A 229 4.98 -2.63 12.36
CA LEU A 229 3.73 -2.84 11.65
C LEU A 229 3.10 -1.50 11.30
N HIS A 230 2.81 -1.30 10.03
CA HIS A 230 2.18 -0.09 9.48
C HIS A 230 0.85 -0.42 8.81
N ILE A 231 -0.02 0.56 8.73
CA ILE A 231 -1.37 0.43 8.18
C ILE A 231 -1.57 1.48 7.08
N SER A 232 -1.92 1.04 5.87
CA SER A 232 -2.52 1.90 4.86
C SER A 232 -3.99 1.49 4.71
N ALA A 233 -4.86 2.10 5.52
CA ALA A 233 -6.28 1.73 5.57
C ALA A 233 -7.03 2.17 4.31
N ASP A 234 -6.53 3.21 3.63
CA ASP A 234 -7.09 3.77 2.41
C ASP A 234 -8.61 3.97 2.45
N VAL A 235 -9.37 3.47 1.47
CA VAL A 235 -10.84 3.60 1.43
C VAL A 235 -11.53 2.96 2.62
N TYR A 236 -10.93 1.94 3.22
CA TYR A 236 -11.53 1.24 4.38
C TYR A 236 -11.53 2.08 5.66
N MET A 237 -10.76 3.17 5.73
CA MET A 237 -10.87 4.13 6.82
C MET A 237 -12.30 4.72 6.96
N PHE A 238 -13.05 4.73 5.86
CA PHE A 238 -14.41 5.27 5.78
C PHE A 238 -15.50 4.19 5.77
N TRP A 239 -15.13 2.92 5.98
CA TRP A 239 -16.07 1.79 6.06
C TRP A 239 -16.58 1.56 7.49
N PRO A 240 -17.63 0.73 7.67
CA PRO A 240 -18.07 0.34 9.02
C PRO A 240 -16.88 -0.16 9.86
N ASN A 241 -16.73 0.38 11.07
CA ASN A 241 -15.59 0.18 11.98
C ASN A 241 -14.22 0.68 11.48
N GLY A 242 -14.07 1.05 10.21
CA GLY A 242 -12.80 1.59 9.68
C GLY A 242 -12.42 2.94 10.27
N PHE A 243 -13.40 3.74 10.75
CA PHE A 243 -13.16 4.97 11.47
C PHE A 243 -12.27 4.79 12.73
N LEU A 244 -12.17 3.57 13.25
CA LEU A 244 -11.27 3.26 14.37
C LEU A 244 -9.80 3.54 14.01
N TYR A 245 -9.40 3.43 12.75
CA TYR A 245 -8.06 3.84 12.32
C TYR A 245 -7.86 5.35 12.53
N ALA A 246 -8.82 6.16 12.11
CA ALA A 246 -8.76 7.62 12.28
C ALA A 246 -8.74 8.02 13.76
N MET A 247 -9.55 7.36 14.60
CA MET A 247 -9.58 7.60 16.05
C MET A 247 -8.25 7.27 16.75
N ASN A 248 -7.42 6.43 16.16
CA ASN A 248 -6.14 6.01 16.73
C ASN A 248 -4.93 6.70 16.09
N LEU A 249 -5.12 7.68 15.18
CA LEU A 249 -4.02 8.41 14.55
C LEU A 249 -3.04 8.99 15.59
N GLU A 250 -3.53 9.64 16.63
CA GLU A 250 -2.69 10.19 17.71
C GLU A 250 -2.02 9.14 18.61
N ARG A 251 -2.57 7.93 18.67
CA ARG A 251 -2.02 6.85 19.52
C ARG A 251 -0.92 6.06 18.83
N ILE A 252 -1.00 5.94 17.51
CA ILE A 252 -0.03 5.22 16.67
C ILE A 252 0.43 6.11 15.50
N PRO A 253 0.93 7.33 15.79
CA PRO A 253 1.20 8.36 14.76
C PRO A 253 2.26 7.93 13.74
N ASP A 254 3.18 7.03 14.13
CA ASP A 254 4.29 6.58 13.28
C ASP A 254 3.95 5.37 12.41
N GLN A 255 2.72 4.84 12.50
CA GLN A 255 2.35 3.56 11.87
C GLN A 255 1.25 3.68 10.81
N LEU A 256 0.46 4.76 10.81
CA LEU A 256 -0.55 4.99 9.78
C LEU A 256 0.04 5.72 8.58
N ILE A 257 -0.37 5.30 7.37
CA ILE A 257 0.16 5.80 6.09
C ILE A 257 -1.02 6.08 5.15
N PHE A 258 -1.01 7.25 4.51
CA PHE A 258 -2.03 7.63 3.55
C PHE A 258 -1.95 6.79 2.27
N GLY A 259 -3.13 6.45 1.74
CA GLY A 259 -3.30 5.82 0.44
C GLY A 259 -4.68 6.13 -0.12
N SER A 260 -4.77 6.42 -1.41
CA SER A 260 -6.06 6.69 -2.06
C SER A 260 -6.81 5.42 -2.47
N ALA A 261 -6.09 4.32 -2.68
CA ALA A 261 -6.57 3.12 -3.35
C ALA A 261 -7.06 3.37 -4.80
N PHE A 262 -6.57 4.43 -5.48
CA PHE A 262 -6.91 4.65 -6.88
C PHE A 262 -6.63 3.37 -7.72
N PRO A 263 -7.53 2.94 -8.62
CA PRO A 263 -8.70 3.65 -9.17
C PRO A 263 -10.03 3.43 -8.41
N PHE A 264 -10.03 2.78 -7.25
CA PHE A 264 -11.26 2.51 -6.50
C PHE A 264 -11.88 3.77 -5.87
N ALA A 265 -11.06 4.76 -5.54
CA ALA A 265 -11.52 6.06 -5.07
C ALA A 265 -10.84 7.20 -5.83
N ASN A 266 -11.51 8.36 -5.86
CA ASN A 266 -10.94 9.57 -6.44
C ASN A 266 -9.85 10.12 -5.52
N MET A 267 -8.64 10.32 -6.04
CA MET A 267 -7.49 10.79 -5.29
C MET A 267 -7.77 12.10 -4.56
N LYS A 268 -8.35 13.09 -5.26
CA LYS A 268 -8.68 14.39 -4.68
C LYS A 268 -9.71 14.27 -3.55
N VAL A 269 -10.77 13.49 -3.76
CA VAL A 269 -11.80 13.23 -2.73
C VAL A 269 -11.18 12.55 -1.51
N MET A 270 -10.28 11.58 -1.72
CA MET A 270 -9.59 10.90 -0.61
C MET A 270 -8.70 11.84 0.20
N VAL A 271 -8.00 12.74 -0.45
CA VAL A 271 -7.21 13.78 0.24
C VAL A 271 -8.12 14.71 1.03
N GLU A 272 -9.17 15.25 0.40
CA GLU A 272 -10.12 16.17 1.04
C GLU A 272 -10.82 15.52 2.25
N ASP A 273 -11.27 14.28 2.13
CA ASP A 273 -11.92 13.56 3.23
C ASP A 273 -10.93 13.23 4.35
N THR A 274 -9.69 12.90 4.01
CA THR A 274 -8.62 12.71 5.00
C THR A 274 -8.35 13.99 5.81
N LEU A 275 -8.33 15.14 5.15
CA LEU A 275 -8.14 16.42 5.85
C LEU A 275 -9.32 16.76 6.79
N LYS A 276 -10.54 16.35 6.43
CA LYS A 276 -11.72 16.48 7.34
C LYS A 276 -11.60 15.60 8.58
N LEU A 277 -10.93 14.43 8.50
CA LEU A 277 -10.70 13.59 9.68
C LEU A 277 -9.84 14.29 10.73
N GLN A 278 -8.93 15.19 10.30
CA GLN A 278 -8.12 15.97 11.24
C GLN A 278 -8.98 16.81 12.18
N GLU A 279 -9.96 17.52 11.64
CA GLU A 279 -10.89 18.32 12.44
C GLU A 279 -11.81 17.43 13.28
N GLN A 280 -12.38 16.40 12.67
CA GLN A 280 -13.34 15.50 13.29
C GLN A 280 -12.76 14.77 14.52
N PHE A 281 -11.51 14.31 14.43
CA PHE A 281 -10.84 13.55 15.48
C PHE A 281 -9.78 14.36 16.24
N ARG A 282 -9.67 15.67 15.98
CA ARG A 282 -8.73 16.59 16.62
C ARG A 282 -7.28 16.12 16.51
N VAL A 283 -6.92 15.64 15.32
CA VAL A 283 -5.57 15.16 15.04
C VAL A 283 -4.61 16.35 14.91
N SER A 284 -3.46 16.27 15.57
CA SER A 284 -2.44 17.32 15.49
C SER A 284 -1.85 17.46 14.09
N ASP A 285 -1.31 18.65 13.79
CA ASP A 285 -0.61 18.89 12.52
C ASP A 285 0.60 17.98 12.34
N GLU A 286 1.32 17.66 13.43
CA GLU A 286 2.45 16.75 13.43
C GLU A 286 2.01 15.33 13.02
N THR A 287 0.96 14.81 13.63
CA THR A 287 0.42 13.47 13.32
C THR A 287 -0.10 13.41 11.89
N MET A 288 -0.80 14.47 11.42
CA MET A 288 -1.26 14.52 10.03
C MET A 288 -0.11 14.59 9.02
N GLU A 289 0.97 15.29 9.33
CA GLU A 289 2.16 15.31 8.50
C GLU A 289 2.80 13.92 8.42
N LYS A 290 2.94 13.22 9.55
CA LYS A 290 3.42 11.84 9.59
C LYS A 290 2.55 10.91 8.74
N TYR A 291 1.24 10.99 8.91
CA TYR A 291 0.26 10.18 8.17
C TYR A 291 0.32 10.42 6.66
N LEU A 292 0.36 11.68 6.25
CA LEU A 292 0.34 12.07 4.84
C LEU A 292 1.70 11.88 4.14
N TYR A 293 2.82 12.02 4.86
CA TYR A 293 4.13 12.07 4.24
C TYR A 293 5.23 11.31 4.98
N SER A 294 5.60 11.67 6.22
CA SER A 294 6.85 11.23 6.83
C SER A 294 6.94 9.73 7.06
N ASN A 295 5.84 9.05 7.40
CA ASN A 295 5.83 7.59 7.58
C ASN A 295 6.13 6.87 6.26
N ALA A 296 5.49 7.29 5.17
CA ALA A 296 5.76 6.76 3.83
C ALA A 296 7.20 7.10 3.38
N ALA A 297 7.65 8.34 3.56
CA ALA A 297 8.97 8.80 3.19
C ALA A 297 10.09 8.02 3.90
N ARG A 298 9.87 7.67 5.18
CA ARG A 298 10.80 6.83 5.97
C ARG A 298 10.93 5.43 5.37
N LEU A 299 9.83 4.77 5.04
CA LEU A 299 9.82 3.45 4.40
C LEU A 299 10.47 3.49 3.01
N LEU A 300 10.22 4.52 2.24
CA LEU A 300 10.79 4.75 0.91
C LEU A 300 12.25 5.24 0.95
N ARG A 301 12.80 5.51 2.14
CA ARG A 301 14.17 5.99 2.36
C ARG A 301 14.45 7.33 1.68
N ILE A 302 13.47 8.22 1.61
CA ILE A 302 13.62 9.57 1.08
C ILE A 302 14.51 10.37 2.06
N LYS A 303 15.58 10.98 1.55
CA LYS A 303 16.65 11.58 2.39
C LYS A 303 16.18 12.66 3.37
N ASP A 304 15.22 13.47 2.98
CA ASP A 304 14.71 14.58 3.80
C ASP A 304 13.91 14.11 5.03
N ALA A 305 13.35 12.90 5.00
CA ALA A 305 12.61 12.31 6.11
C ALA A 305 13.49 11.86 7.29
N ARG A 306 14.80 11.69 7.09
CA ARG A 306 15.73 11.25 8.14
C ARG A 306 16.15 12.36 9.10
N ALA A 307 16.06 13.61 8.68
CA ALA A 307 16.55 14.74 9.47
C ALA A 307 15.60 15.12 10.64
N GLN A 308 14.33 14.79 10.57
CA GLN A 308 13.32 15.22 11.54
C GLN A 308 13.17 14.28 12.77
N HIS A 309 13.67 13.05 12.71
CA HIS A 309 13.48 12.04 13.77
C HIS A 309 14.69 11.85 14.70
N SER A 310 15.81 12.58 14.48
CA SER A 310 17.02 12.42 15.30
C SER A 310 17.07 13.30 16.57
N SER A 311 16.02 14.07 16.87
CA SER A 311 16.07 15.10 17.92
C SER A 311 15.27 14.84 19.20
N THR A 312 14.68 13.65 19.39
CA THR A 312 14.02 13.35 20.67
C THR A 312 14.63 12.11 21.32
N PRO A 313 15.43 12.26 22.41
CA PRO A 313 15.81 11.13 23.24
C PRO A 313 14.54 10.64 23.97
N ARG A 314 14.18 9.37 23.79
CA ARG A 314 13.20 8.72 24.67
C ARG A 314 13.80 8.71 26.08
N ALA A 315 13.22 9.48 26.99
CA ALA A 315 13.46 9.31 28.42
C ALA A 315 13.03 7.90 28.83
N ALA A 316 13.91 7.24 29.58
CA ALA A 316 13.77 5.89 30.10
C ALA A 316 12.59 5.74 31.07
#